data_daca1402aaa061abbb1905a31057c7f1
#
_entry.id   daca1402aaa061abbb1905a31057c7f1
#
_cell.length_a   1.000
_cell.length_b   1.000
_cell.length_c   1.000
_cell.angle_alpha   90.00
_cell.angle_beta   90.00
_cell.angle_gamma   90.00
#
_symmetry.space_group_name_H-M   'P 1'
#
loop_
_entity.id
_entity.type
_entity.pdbx_description
1 polymer ?
#
loop_
_entity_poly.entity_id
_entity_poly.type
_entity_poly.pdbx_seq_one_letter_code
_entity_poly.pdbx_strand_id
1 'polypeptide(L)'
;ASDVYKRQAPIPGKPYVGIEVPNKTAAMVPFNEVYQLSMRDHTWDNKLAVPLGKDVSGNLIVAELNKMPHLLIAGATGSGKSACVNSIITSILMKATPDEVRLILVDPKKVELSNYNGVPHLLSPVVTDPKKAAGVLQQVVAEMERRYEVFADNGQRNMESYNVYAKKFNEKAKEEDKKEIMPYHVVILDEVADLMMVASKTVEDCIMRISQMARAAGIHLIVATQRPSTDIITGVIKANIPSRIAFAVSSSVDSRTILDATGAEKLLGKGDMLFSPMGSISPVRVQGAFVADEEVSRVVEFVSKQMDANYDDNYVNVKEVSNGGSSVNDSLNDTEEEYE
;
A
#
# COMPACT_ATOMS: atom_id res chain seq x y z
N ALA A 1 19.55 32.20 -16.06
CA ALA A 1 19.97 30.79 -15.85
C ALA A 1 20.19 30.44 -14.36
N SER A 2 19.74 31.24 -13.42
CA SER A 2 20.09 31.10 -12.00
C SER A 2 19.00 30.50 -11.11
N ASP A 3 17.81 30.17 -11.63
CA ASP A 3 16.70 29.67 -10.82
C ASP A 3 16.41 28.17 -11.03
N VAL A 4 17.42 27.44 -11.45
CA VAL A 4 17.34 25.98 -11.50
C VAL A 4 17.47 25.46 -10.08
N TYR A 5 16.45 24.79 -9.58
CA TYR A 5 16.46 24.14 -8.27
C TYR A 5 17.63 23.16 -8.18
N LYS A 6 18.63 23.54 -7.39
CA LYS A 6 19.81 22.71 -7.11
C LYS A 6 19.63 22.06 -5.75
N ARG A 7 19.69 20.74 -5.70
CA ARG A 7 19.77 20.00 -4.45
C ARG A 7 21.23 19.69 -4.14
N GLN A 8 21.68 19.99 -2.93
CA GLN A 8 22.97 19.55 -2.42
C GLN A 8 22.75 18.34 -1.51
N ALA A 9 23.48 17.27 -1.75
CA ALA A 9 23.44 16.06 -0.92
C ALA A 9 24.85 15.51 -0.72
N PRO A 10 25.20 15.02 0.48
CA PRO A 10 26.43 14.29 0.69
C PRO A 10 26.46 13.05 -0.21
N ILE A 11 27.60 12.77 -0.83
CA ILE A 11 27.79 11.52 -1.57
C ILE A 11 28.24 10.45 -0.58
N PRO A 12 27.49 9.33 -0.40
CA PRO A 12 27.86 8.30 0.53
C PRO A 12 29.27 7.77 0.29
N GLY A 13 30.10 7.71 1.35
CA GLY A 13 31.48 7.21 1.30
C GLY A 13 32.49 8.12 0.60
N LYS A 14 32.13 9.38 0.27
CA LYS A 14 33.06 10.34 -0.34
C LYS A 14 33.05 11.66 0.42
N PRO A 15 34.18 12.38 0.51
CA PRO A 15 34.27 13.68 1.18
C PRO A 15 33.78 14.84 0.28
N TYR A 16 32.76 14.59 -0.55
CA TYR A 16 32.23 15.56 -1.50
C TYR A 16 30.74 15.76 -1.31
N VAL A 17 30.27 16.96 -1.67
CA VAL A 17 28.85 17.29 -1.78
C VAL A 17 28.45 17.20 -3.25
N GLY A 18 27.44 16.40 -3.53
CA GLY A 18 26.83 16.31 -4.85
C GLY A 18 25.89 17.51 -5.10
N ILE A 19 25.91 18.05 -6.30
CA ILE A 19 24.96 19.08 -6.74
C ILE A 19 24.10 18.45 -7.83
N GLU A 20 22.82 18.24 -7.55
CA GLU A 20 21.85 17.77 -8.52
C GLU A 20 21.36 18.94 -9.36
N VAL A 21 21.51 18.84 -10.68
CA VAL A 21 21.05 19.85 -11.63
C VAL A 21 20.03 19.19 -12.56
N PRO A 22 18.81 19.72 -12.67
CA PRO A 22 17.81 19.19 -13.58
C PRO A 22 18.28 19.19 -15.04
N ASN A 23 17.92 18.16 -15.78
CA ASN A 23 18.15 18.09 -17.22
C ASN A 23 17.37 19.18 -17.96
N LYS A 24 17.93 19.72 -19.04
CA LYS A 24 17.22 20.69 -19.90
C LYS A 24 15.94 20.10 -20.49
N THR A 25 15.95 18.80 -20.81
CA THR A 25 14.79 18.04 -21.28
C THR A 25 14.59 16.89 -20.31
N ALA A 26 13.42 16.85 -19.68
CA ALA A 26 13.05 15.75 -18.80
C ALA A 26 12.80 14.48 -19.63
N ALA A 27 13.44 13.38 -19.25
CA ALA A 27 13.16 12.07 -19.81
C ALA A 27 12.14 11.34 -18.94
N MET A 28 11.09 10.79 -19.56
CA MET A 28 10.16 9.89 -18.90
C MET A 28 10.87 8.56 -18.60
N VAL A 29 10.56 7.95 -17.47
CA VAL A 29 10.98 6.58 -17.14
C VAL A 29 9.76 5.68 -17.38
N PRO A 30 9.70 4.94 -18.53
CA PRO A 30 8.55 4.10 -18.84
C PRO A 30 8.47 2.92 -17.86
N PHE A 31 7.25 2.59 -17.43
CA PHE A 31 7.01 1.44 -16.55
C PHE A 31 7.55 0.12 -17.13
N ASN A 32 7.32 -0.12 -18.42
CA ASN A 32 7.81 -1.32 -19.08
C ASN A 32 9.33 -1.50 -18.96
N GLU A 33 10.11 -0.43 -19.12
CA GLU A 33 11.57 -0.48 -18.99
C GLU A 33 11.98 -0.89 -17.57
N VAL A 34 11.38 -0.24 -16.56
CA VAL A 34 11.66 -0.50 -15.15
C VAL A 34 11.23 -1.91 -14.75
N TYR A 35 10.08 -2.37 -15.24
CA TYR A 35 9.59 -3.71 -15.01
C TYR A 35 10.50 -4.77 -15.63
N GLN A 36 10.96 -4.58 -16.87
CA GLN A 36 11.91 -5.50 -17.52
C GLN A 36 13.26 -5.56 -16.79
N LEU A 37 13.74 -4.42 -16.28
CA LEU A 37 14.95 -4.41 -15.46
C LEU A 37 14.74 -5.20 -14.14
N SER A 38 13.56 -5.10 -13.53
CA SER A 38 13.24 -5.83 -12.30
C SER A 38 13.20 -7.35 -12.50
N MET A 39 12.90 -7.83 -13.71
CA MET A 39 12.94 -9.27 -14.04
C MET A 39 14.34 -9.89 -13.92
N ARG A 40 15.39 -9.07 -13.97
CA ARG A 40 16.79 -9.48 -13.83
C ARG A 40 17.36 -9.19 -12.46
N ASP A 41 16.57 -8.57 -11.60
CA ASP A 41 16.95 -8.24 -10.22
C ASP A 41 16.79 -9.46 -9.31
N HIS A 42 17.62 -9.55 -8.29
CA HIS A 42 17.58 -10.63 -7.29
C HIS A 42 16.27 -10.67 -6.48
N THR A 43 15.47 -9.60 -6.53
CA THR A 43 14.17 -9.51 -5.87
C THR A 43 13.02 -10.03 -6.73
N TRP A 44 13.29 -10.50 -7.96
CA TRP A 44 12.24 -10.87 -8.92
C TRP A 44 11.26 -11.93 -8.39
N ASP A 45 11.76 -12.93 -7.68
CA ASP A 45 10.92 -14.02 -7.13
C ASP A 45 10.01 -13.56 -5.98
N ASN A 46 10.33 -12.42 -5.36
CA ASN A 46 9.51 -11.82 -4.32
C ASN A 46 8.26 -11.16 -4.93
N LYS A 47 7.08 -11.74 -4.70
CA LYS A 47 5.79 -11.24 -5.23
C LYS A 47 5.42 -9.85 -4.74
N LEU A 48 6.00 -9.43 -3.62
CA LEU A 48 5.81 -8.13 -2.99
C LEU A 48 6.93 -7.12 -3.31
N ALA A 49 7.86 -7.47 -4.19
CA ALA A 49 8.86 -6.53 -4.69
C ALA A 49 8.28 -5.76 -5.89
N VAL A 50 8.16 -4.45 -5.76
CA VAL A 50 7.60 -3.55 -6.77
C VAL A 50 8.66 -2.56 -7.23
N PRO A 51 8.92 -2.45 -8.54
CA PRO A 51 9.88 -1.50 -9.07
C PRO A 51 9.30 -0.08 -9.02
N LEU A 52 9.98 0.83 -8.32
CA LEU A 52 9.53 2.21 -8.16
C LEU A 52 9.97 3.12 -9.31
N GLY A 53 11.17 2.91 -9.85
CA GLY A 53 11.76 3.79 -10.84
C GLY A 53 13.28 3.70 -10.86
N LYS A 54 13.93 4.81 -11.21
CA LYS A 54 15.39 4.92 -11.28
C LYS A 54 15.91 6.05 -10.40
N ASP A 55 17.06 5.82 -9.77
CA ASP A 55 17.79 6.86 -9.07
C ASP A 55 18.48 7.85 -10.02
N VAL A 56 19.14 8.87 -9.46
CA VAL A 56 19.87 9.88 -10.24
C VAL A 56 21.04 9.33 -11.05
N SER A 57 21.50 8.12 -10.75
CA SER A 57 22.56 7.41 -11.45
C SER A 57 22.02 6.44 -12.51
N GLY A 58 20.70 6.30 -12.62
CA GLY A 58 20.02 5.38 -13.53
C GLY A 58 19.86 3.96 -12.99
N ASN A 59 20.19 3.71 -11.72
CA ASN A 59 20.00 2.41 -11.10
C ASN A 59 18.53 2.15 -10.80
N LEU A 60 18.10 0.90 -10.96
CA LEU A 60 16.77 0.45 -10.57
C LEU A 60 16.58 0.55 -9.06
N ILE A 61 15.45 1.12 -8.64
CA ILE A 61 15.01 1.15 -7.25
C ILE A 61 13.76 0.29 -7.10
N VAL A 62 13.86 -0.73 -6.24
CA VAL A 62 12.78 -1.67 -5.94
C VAL A 62 12.36 -1.50 -4.49
N ALA A 63 11.06 -1.45 -4.26
CA ALA A 63 10.47 -1.49 -2.93
C ALA A 63 9.99 -2.92 -2.63
N GLU A 64 10.45 -3.48 -1.52
CA GLU A 64 10.06 -4.82 -1.06
C GLU A 64 9.10 -4.70 0.13
N LEU A 65 7.79 -4.86 -0.10
CA LEU A 65 6.77 -4.66 0.94
C LEU A 65 6.91 -5.65 2.12
N ASN A 66 7.46 -6.83 1.91
CA ASN A 66 7.74 -7.77 3.00
C ASN A 66 8.88 -7.30 3.94
N LYS A 67 9.81 -6.47 3.43
CA LYS A 67 10.88 -5.85 4.23
C LYS A 67 10.46 -4.50 4.82
N MET A 68 9.60 -3.77 4.12
CA MET A 68 8.99 -2.52 4.58
C MET A 68 7.46 -2.68 4.54
N PRO A 69 6.88 -3.31 5.55
CA PRO A 69 5.53 -3.88 5.48
C PRO A 69 4.43 -2.85 5.22
N HIS A 70 4.67 -1.59 5.57
CA HIS A 70 3.71 -0.51 5.37
C HIS A 70 4.42 0.69 4.78
N LEU A 71 3.72 1.40 3.89
CA LEU A 71 4.26 2.49 3.10
C LEU A 71 3.31 3.69 3.14
N LEU A 72 3.84 4.86 3.48
CA LEU A 72 3.16 6.15 3.35
C LEU A 72 3.59 6.81 2.04
N ILE A 73 2.64 7.23 1.22
CA ILE A 73 2.88 7.95 -0.04
C ILE A 73 2.15 9.28 0.01
N ALA A 74 2.87 10.40 -0.06
CA ALA A 74 2.22 11.71 -0.04
C ALA A 74 2.85 12.70 -1.03
N GLY A 75 2.06 13.66 -1.48
CA GLY A 75 2.49 14.71 -2.40
C GLY A 75 1.32 15.52 -2.95
N ALA A 76 1.60 16.68 -3.53
CA ALA A 76 0.58 17.55 -4.11
C ALA A 76 -0.12 16.89 -5.31
N THR A 77 -1.28 17.38 -5.67
CA THR A 77 -2.01 16.95 -6.87
C THR A 77 -1.13 17.12 -8.12
N GLY A 78 -1.09 16.11 -8.98
CA GLY A 78 -0.27 16.13 -10.22
C GLY A 78 1.23 15.90 -9.99
N SER A 79 1.67 15.61 -8.76
CA SER A 79 3.09 15.35 -8.45
C SER A 79 3.60 13.98 -8.92
N GLY A 80 2.71 13.02 -9.20
CA GLY A 80 3.04 11.66 -9.63
C GLY A 80 2.59 10.56 -8.66
N LYS A 81 1.88 10.90 -7.57
CA LYS A 81 1.37 9.95 -6.57
C LYS A 81 0.53 8.83 -7.22
N SER A 82 -0.47 9.19 -8.01
CA SER A 82 -1.38 8.23 -8.66
C SER A 82 -0.65 7.32 -9.65
N ALA A 83 0.29 7.85 -10.42
CA ALA A 83 1.12 7.03 -11.32
C ALA A 83 1.96 6.01 -10.52
N CYS A 84 2.49 6.38 -9.36
CA CYS A 84 3.21 5.45 -8.49
C CYS A 84 2.30 4.35 -7.94
N VAL A 85 1.12 4.70 -7.44
CA VAL A 85 0.14 3.72 -6.95
C VAL A 85 -0.28 2.76 -8.07
N ASN A 86 -0.58 3.28 -9.25
CA ASN A 86 -0.89 2.46 -10.43
C ASN A 86 0.29 1.55 -10.83
N SER A 87 1.52 2.04 -10.79
CA SER A 87 2.73 1.25 -11.05
C SER A 87 2.87 0.08 -10.05
N ILE A 88 2.60 0.32 -8.77
CA ILE A 88 2.63 -0.71 -7.73
C ILE A 88 1.57 -1.78 -8.01
N ILE A 89 0.32 -1.39 -8.23
CA ILE A 89 -0.78 -2.32 -8.50
C ILE A 89 -0.50 -3.13 -9.77
N THR A 90 -0.13 -2.45 -10.85
CA THR A 90 0.17 -3.09 -12.14
C THR A 90 1.32 -4.10 -12.01
N SER A 91 2.38 -3.77 -11.25
CA SER A 91 3.48 -4.70 -10.95
C SER A 91 3.01 -5.97 -10.26
N ILE A 92 2.11 -5.84 -9.29
CA ILE A 92 1.54 -6.98 -8.55
C ILE A 92 0.69 -7.84 -9.50
N LEU A 93 -0.19 -7.23 -10.28
CA LEU A 93 -1.06 -7.94 -11.23
C LEU A 93 -0.30 -8.71 -12.30
N MET A 94 0.84 -8.18 -12.75
CA MET A 94 1.69 -8.82 -13.77
C MET A 94 2.57 -9.96 -13.19
N LYS A 95 2.72 -10.04 -11.88
CA LYS A 95 3.72 -10.90 -11.24
C LYS A 95 3.14 -11.97 -10.33
N ALA A 96 2.02 -11.69 -9.70
CA ALA A 96 1.39 -12.57 -8.72
C ALA A 96 0.05 -13.09 -9.21
N THR A 97 -0.32 -14.29 -8.77
CA THR A 97 -1.66 -14.84 -8.93
C THR A 97 -2.56 -14.41 -7.75
N PRO A 98 -3.90 -14.52 -7.88
CA PRO A 98 -4.82 -14.25 -6.75
C PRO A 98 -4.59 -15.16 -5.53
N ASP A 99 -4.04 -16.36 -5.72
CA ASP A 99 -3.68 -17.27 -4.63
C ASP A 99 -2.39 -16.86 -3.90
N GLU A 100 -1.59 -15.97 -4.51
CA GLU A 100 -0.35 -15.46 -3.93
C GLU A 100 -0.56 -14.09 -3.28
N VAL A 101 -1.33 -13.20 -3.94
CA VAL A 101 -1.58 -11.83 -3.47
C VAL A 101 -3.03 -11.42 -3.73
N ARG A 102 -3.71 -10.96 -2.70
CA ARG A 102 -5.05 -10.35 -2.78
C ARG A 102 -4.96 -8.85 -2.51
N LEU A 103 -5.83 -8.09 -3.17
CA LEU A 103 -5.85 -6.65 -3.10
C LEU A 103 -7.15 -6.13 -2.46
N ILE A 104 -7.01 -5.08 -1.65
CA ILE A 104 -8.13 -4.26 -1.15
C ILE A 104 -7.81 -2.83 -1.57
N LEU A 105 -8.64 -2.27 -2.44
CA LEU A 105 -8.45 -0.93 -2.99
C LEU A 105 -9.54 0.01 -2.48
N VAL A 106 -9.12 1.16 -1.96
CA VAL A 106 -10.02 2.21 -1.44
C VAL A 106 -9.74 3.51 -2.21
N ASP A 107 -10.74 3.97 -2.94
CA ASP A 107 -10.70 5.21 -3.75
C ASP A 107 -11.97 6.05 -3.50
N PRO A 108 -11.98 6.90 -2.46
CA PRO A 108 -13.14 7.73 -2.13
C PRO A 108 -13.54 8.69 -3.24
N LYS A 109 -12.60 9.07 -4.09
CA LYS A 109 -12.81 10.02 -5.19
C LYS A 109 -13.40 9.38 -6.45
N LYS A 110 -13.36 8.07 -6.58
CA LYS A 110 -13.84 7.29 -7.75
C LYS A 110 -13.13 7.64 -9.06
N VAL A 111 -11.88 8.05 -9.00
CA VAL A 111 -11.15 8.55 -10.17
C VAL A 111 -9.97 7.65 -10.55
N GLU A 112 -9.18 7.24 -9.57
CA GLU A 112 -7.85 6.67 -9.80
C GLU A 112 -7.86 5.13 -9.91
N LEU A 113 -8.68 4.45 -9.10
CA LEU A 113 -8.60 2.99 -8.95
C LEU A 113 -9.83 2.23 -9.49
N SER A 114 -10.85 2.91 -9.95
CA SER A 114 -12.10 2.28 -10.42
C SER A 114 -11.90 1.33 -11.62
N ASN A 115 -10.85 1.55 -12.41
CA ASN A 115 -10.49 0.71 -13.55
C ASN A 115 -10.07 -0.72 -13.17
N TYR A 116 -9.70 -0.96 -11.90
CA TYR A 116 -9.33 -2.29 -11.41
C TYR A 116 -10.51 -3.18 -11.02
N ASN A 117 -11.76 -2.69 -11.05
CA ASN A 117 -12.92 -3.51 -10.77
C ASN A 117 -12.99 -4.72 -11.72
N GLY A 118 -13.31 -5.88 -11.15
CA GLY A 118 -13.36 -7.15 -11.90
C GLY A 118 -12.04 -7.91 -11.97
N VAL A 119 -10.93 -7.35 -11.47
CA VAL A 119 -9.67 -8.07 -11.38
C VAL A 119 -9.77 -9.19 -10.32
N PRO A 120 -9.36 -10.43 -10.62
CA PRO A 120 -9.53 -11.58 -9.69
C PRO A 120 -8.74 -11.45 -8.39
N HIS A 121 -7.75 -10.57 -8.31
CA HIS A 121 -6.99 -10.30 -7.10
C HIS A 121 -7.79 -9.53 -6.03
N LEU A 122 -8.88 -8.86 -6.40
CA LEU A 122 -9.66 -8.05 -5.46
C LEU A 122 -10.45 -8.92 -4.48
N LEU A 123 -10.43 -8.55 -3.18
CA LEU A 123 -11.29 -9.14 -2.13
C LEU A 123 -12.69 -8.51 -2.11
N SER A 124 -12.84 -7.30 -2.61
CA SER A 124 -14.13 -6.62 -2.81
C SER A 124 -14.02 -5.71 -4.03
N PRO A 125 -15.14 -5.24 -4.61
CA PRO A 125 -15.09 -4.11 -5.53
C PRO A 125 -14.34 -2.94 -4.89
N VAL A 126 -13.74 -2.08 -5.70
CA VAL A 126 -13.05 -0.87 -5.20
C VAL A 126 -13.98 -0.09 -4.28
N VAL A 127 -13.55 0.12 -3.04
CA VAL A 127 -14.37 0.75 -2.00
C VAL A 127 -14.33 2.25 -2.19
N THR A 128 -15.49 2.84 -2.44
CA THR A 128 -15.61 4.27 -2.78
C THR A 128 -16.32 5.09 -1.71
N ASP A 129 -16.96 4.45 -0.75
CA ASP A 129 -17.60 5.13 0.37
C ASP A 129 -16.65 5.17 1.57
N PRO A 130 -16.32 6.37 2.12
CA PRO A 130 -15.42 6.50 3.26
C PRO A 130 -15.90 5.78 4.53
N LYS A 131 -17.22 5.69 4.78
CA LYS A 131 -17.78 4.98 5.94
C LYS A 131 -17.60 3.47 5.80
N LYS A 132 -17.82 2.94 4.59
CA LYS A 132 -17.54 1.53 4.26
C LYS A 132 -16.04 1.25 4.33
N ALA A 133 -15.20 2.16 3.89
CA ALA A 133 -13.74 2.01 3.94
C ALA A 133 -13.24 1.83 5.40
N ALA A 134 -13.81 2.57 6.36
CA ALA A 134 -13.50 2.36 7.78
C ALA A 134 -13.92 0.95 8.25
N GLY A 135 -15.06 0.44 7.81
CA GLY A 135 -15.51 -0.93 8.07
C GLY A 135 -14.59 -1.98 7.43
N VAL A 136 -14.12 -1.73 6.21
CA VAL A 136 -13.13 -2.60 5.53
C VAL A 136 -11.82 -2.66 6.33
N LEU A 137 -11.33 -1.55 6.85
CA LEU A 137 -10.14 -1.55 7.71
C LEU A 137 -10.35 -2.36 9.00
N GLN A 138 -11.54 -2.29 9.61
CA GLN A 138 -11.88 -3.16 10.74
C GLN A 138 -11.87 -4.65 10.34
N GLN A 139 -12.37 -4.98 9.15
CA GLN A 139 -12.33 -6.35 8.63
C GLN A 139 -10.89 -6.82 8.36
N VAL A 140 -10.00 -5.95 7.89
CA VAL A 140 -8.56 -6.25 7.76
C VAL A 140 -7.94 -6.57 9.12
N VAL A 141 -8.31 -5.85 10.17
CA VAL A 141 -7.88 -6.13 11.55
C VAL A 141 -8.42 -7.49 12.01
N ALA A 142 -9.69 -7.80 11.77
CA ALA A 142 -10.29 -9.07 12.13
C ALA A 142 -9.61 -10.26 11.41
N GLU A 143 -9.30 -10.11 10.13
CA GLU A 143 -8.56 -11.12 9.35
C GLU A 143 -7.14 -11.31 9.90
N MET A 144 -6.46 -10.23 10.28
CA MET A 144 -5.17 -10.31 10.93
C MET A 144 -5.22 -11.14 12.22
N GLU A 145 -6.23 -10.90 13.06
CA GLU A 145 -6.46 -11.65 14.31
C GLU A 145 -6.78 -13.12 14.05
N ARG A 146 -7.66 -13.40 13.09
CA ARG A 146 -7.96 -14.78 12.65
C ARG A 146 -6.70 -15.52 12.23
N ARG A 147 -5.82 -14.88 11.46
CA ARG A 147 -4.55 -15.50 11.04
C ARG A 147 -3.66 -15.83 12.22
N TYR A 148 -3.57 -14.96 13.22
CA TYR A 148 -2.81 -15.22 14.44
C TYR A 148 -3.37 -16.41 15.23
N GLU A 149 -4.69 -16.54 15.34
CA GLU A 149 -5.33 -17.71 15.97
C GLU A 149 -4.96 -18.98 15.21
N VAL A 150 -5.07 -18.99 13.88
CA VAL A 150 -4.67 -20.14 13.06
C VAL A 150 -3.18 -20.48 13.23
N PHE A 151 -2.30 -19.48 13.35
CA PHE A 151 -0.89 -19.74 13.60
C PHE A 151 -0.67 -20.39 14.97
N ALA A 152 -1.32 -19.88 16.01
CA ALA A 152 -1.22 -20.42 17.36
C ALA A 152 -1.69 -21.88 17.42
N ASP A 153 -2.85 -22.19 16.84
CA ASP A 153 -3.43 -23.53 16.79
C ASP A 153 -2.55 -24.56 16.07
N ASN A 154 -1.70 -24.08 15.14
CA ASN A 154 -0.82 -24.93 14.35
C ASN A 154 0.68 -24.79 14.76
N GLY A 155 0.98 -24.11 15.88
CA GLY A 155 2.32 -23.93 16.38
C GLY A 155 3.24 -23.14 15.43
N GLN A 156 2.66 -22.23 14.63
CA GLN A 156 3.40 -21.41 13.68
C GLN A 156 3.56 -19.97 14.20
N ARG A 157 4.54 -19.24 13.67
CA ARG A 157 4.83 -17.87 14.14
C ARG A 157 4.39 -16.79 13.16
N ASN A 158 4.24 -17.13 11.90
CA ASN A 158 3.89 -16.21 10.82
C ASN A 158 3.28 -16.96 9.64
N MET A 159 2.73 -16.22 8.69
CA MET A 159 2.08 -16.74 7.49
C MET A 159 3.02 -17.62 6.64
N GLU A 160 4.27 -17.22 6.47
CA GLU A 160 5.23 -17.97 5.64
C GLU A 160 5.49 -19.37 6.21
N SER A 161 5.77 -19.46 7.53
CA SER A 161 5.96 -20.75 8.19
C SER A 161 4.68 -21.59 8.20
N TYR A 162 3.53 -20.93 8.39
CA TYR A 162 2.22 -21.61 8.30
C TYR A 162 1.98 -22.17 6.90
N ASN A 163 2.20 -21.40 5.84
CA ASN A 163 1.99 -21.86 4.47
C ASN A 163 2.92 -23.03 4.11
N VAL A 164 4.17 -23.02 4.58
CA VAL A 164 5.09 -24.17 4.41
C VAL A 164 4.54 -25.41 5.12
N TYR A 165 4.06 -25.25 6.35
CA TYR A 165 3.44 -26.32 7.12
C TYR A 165 2.17 -26.83 6.42
N ALA A 166 1.25 -25.94 6.02
CA ALA A 166 -0.01 -26.29 5.38
C ALA A 166 0.21 -27.03 4.04
N LYS A 167 1.15 -26.59 3.21
CA LYS A 167 1.52 -27.29 1.97
C LYS A 167 1.95 -28.73 2.22
N LYS A 168 2.86 -28.96 3.18
CA LYS A 168 3.32 -30.30 3.54
C LYS A 168 2.21 -31.16 4.13
N PHE A 169 1.33 -30.57 4.93
CA PHE A 169 0.15 -31.26 5.45
C PHE A 169 -0.78 -31.70 4.33
N ASN A 170 -1.08 -30.80 3.40
CA ASN A 170 -1.99 -31.01 2.27
C ASN A 170 -1.52 -32.09 1.28
N GLU A 171 -0.20 -32.37 1.20
CA GLU A 171 0.33 -33.47 0.38
C GLU A 171 -0.20 -34.85 0.79
N LYS A 172 -0.59 -35.00 2.05
CA LYS A 172 -1.04 -36.27 2.64
C LYS A 172 -2.49 -36.25 3.11
N ALA A 173 -3.08 -35.06 3.18
CA ALA A 173 -4.45 -34.85 3.64
C ALA A 173 -5.47 -35.23 2.56
N LYS A 174 -6.65 -35.70 3.00
CA LYS A 174 -7.81 -35.80 2.10
C LYS A 174 -8.27 -34.40 1.75
N GLU A 175 -9.05 -34.27 0.64
CA GLU A 175 -9.52 -32.96 0.16
C GLU A 175 -10.29 -32.19 1.24
N GLU A 176 -11.13 -32.86 2.02
CA GLU A 176 -11.94 -32.30 3.12
C GLU A 176 -11.13 -31.83 4.33
N ASP A 177 -9.89 -32.34 4.49
CA ASP A 177 -9.00 -32.03 5.62
C ASP A 177 -7.91 -31.01 5.26
N LYS A 178 -7.85 -30.55 4.00
CA LYS A 178 -6.83 -29.62 3.53
C LYS A 178 -6.90 -28.29 4.26
N LYS A 179 -5.73 -27.79 4.63
CA LYS A 179 -5.57 -26.48 5.24
C LYS A 179 -5.51 -25.38 4.18
N GLU A 180 -6.10 -24.26 4.48
CA GLU A 180 -6.02 -23.06 3.66
C GLU A 180 -4.55 -22.63 3.46
N ILE A 181 -4.18 -22.26 2.24
CA ILE A 181 -2.94 -21.55 1.96
C ILE A 181 -3.27 -20.06 1.91
N MET A 182 -2.67 -19.28 2.78
CA MET A 182 -3.00 -17.87 2.94
C MET A 182 -2.24 -17.01 1.93
N PRO A 183 -2.92 -16.21 1.09
CA PRO A 183 -2.27 -15.20 0.26
C PRO A 183 -1.82 -14.01 1.09
N TYR A 184 -0.86 -13.25 0.56
CA TYR A 184 -0.60 -11.89 1.04
C TYR A 184 -1.80 -10.99 0.76
N HIS A 185 -2.10 -10.08 1.69
CA HIS A 185 -3.06 -9.02 1.46
C HIS A 185 -2.33 -7.67 1.32
N VAL A 186 -2.62 -6.94 0.26
CA VAL A 186 -2.13 -5.57 0.08
C VAL A 186 -3.32 -4.63 0.07
N VAL A 187 -3.38 -3.79 1.08
CA VAL A 187 -4.43 -2.78 1.28
C VAL A 187 -3.91 -1.44 0.81
N ILE A 188 -4.59 -0.79 -0.11
CA ILE A 188 -4.19 0.49 -0.68
C ILE A 188 -5.30 1.51 -0.44
N LEU A 189 -4.97 2.57 0.32
CA LEU A 189 -5.83 3.72 0.56
C LEU A 189 -5.32 4.87 -0.30
N ASP A 190 -6.01 5.24 -1.38
CA ASP A 190 -5.55 6.28 -2.30
C ASP A 190 -5.62 7.69 -1.71
N GLU A 191 -6.63 7.97 -0.88
CA GLU A 191 -6.78 9.26 -0.19
C GLU A 191 -7.27 9.04 1.25
N VAL A 192 -6.34 8.88 2.17
CA VAL A 192 -6.69 8.65 3.59
C VAL A 192 -7.33 9.88 4.24
N ALA A 193 -7.10 11.09 3.70
CA ALA A 193 -7.70 12.31 4.23
C ALA A 193 -9.23 12.25 4.22
N ASP A 194 -9.83 11.68 3.19
CA ASP A 194 -11.29 11.58 3.08
C ASP A 194 -11.87 10.58 4.11
N LEU A 195 -11.13 9.54 4.47
CA LEU A 195 -11.49 8.61 5.55
C LEU A 195 -11.36 9.29 6.92
N MET A 196 -10.27 10.03 7.15
CA MET A 196 -10.01 10.75 8.39
C MET A 196 -11.08 11.82 8.68
N MET A 197 -11.66 12.43 7.67
CA MET A 197 -12.76 13.39 7.83
C MET A 197 -14.05 12.74 8.36
N VAL A 198 -14.28 11.47 8.09
CA VAL A 198 -15.54 10.77 8.39
C VAL A 198 -15.44 9.91 9.65
N ALA A 199 -14.33 9.22 9.85
CA ALA A 199 -14.14 8.24 10.93
C ALA A 199 -12.70 8.23 11.45
N SER A 200 -12.14 9.42 11.75
CA SER A 200 -10.71 9.61 12.08
C SER A 200 -10.18 8.65 13.13
N LYS A 201 -10.88 8.53 14.27
CA LYS A 201 -10.45 7.66 15.36
C LYS A 201 -10.40 6.19 14.95
N THR A 202 -11.44 5.69 14.31
CA THR A 202 -11.50 4.29 13.86
C THR A 202 -10.41 4.00 12.80
N VAL A 203 -10.24 4.90 11.85
CA VAL A 203 -9.23 4.77 10.78
C VAL A 203 -7.82 4.79 11.38
N GLU A 204 -7.52 5.73 12.28
CA GLU A 204 -6.22 5.81 12.95
C GLU A 204 -5.94 4.58 13.80
N ASP A 205 -6.90 4.11 14.60
CA ASP A 205 -6.78 2.91 15.42
C ASP A 205 -6.53 1.66 14.55
N CYS A 206 -7.25 1.50 13.43
CA CYS A 206 -7.03 0.39 12.50
C CYS A 206 -5.64 0.47 11.85
N ILE A 207 -5.22 1.64 11.34
CA ILE A 207 -3.90 1.83 10.76
C ILE A 207 -2.81 1.50 11.78
N MET A 208 -2.96 1.96 13.02
CA MET A 208 -2.02 1.66 14.09
C MET A 208 -1.93 0.16 14.35
N ARG A 209 -3.05 -0.54 14.53
CA ARG A 209 -3.06 -1.99 14.80
C ARG A 209 -2.47 -2.80 13.65
N ILE A 210 -2.86 -2.50 12.41
CA ILE A 210 -2.32 -3.14 11.21
C ILE A 210 -0.82 -2.91 11.13
N SER A 211 -0.34 -1.68 11.27
CA SER A 211 1.08 -1.36 11.11
C SER A 211 1.97 -1.95 12.20
N GLN A 212 1.44 -2.20 13.39
CA GLN A 212 2.19 -2.85 14.47
C GLN A 212 2.24 -4.37 14.37
N MET A 213 1.21 -5.02 13.85
CA MET A 213 1.05 -6.47 13.97
C MET A 213 0.94 -7.21 12.63
N ALA A 214 0.49 -6.59 11.56
CA ALA A 214 0.07 -7.30 10.36
C ALA A 214 1.22 -7.90 9.52
N ARG A 215 2.46 -7.49 9.73
CA ARG A 215 3.62 -8.02 9.00
C ARG A 215 3.71 -9.55 9.05
N ALA A 216 3.64 -10.13 10.24
CA ALA A 216 3.71 -11.58 10.42
C ALA A 216 2.47 -12.30 9.87
N ALA A 217 1.33 -11.62 9.79
CA ALA A 217 0.10 -12.11 9.17
C ALA A 217 0.10 -12.00 7.62
N GLY A 218 1.15 -11.43 7.01
CA GLY A 218 1.24 -11.25 5.56
C GLY A 218 0.28 -10.18 5.01
N ILE A 219 -0.02 -9.15 5.82
CA ILE A 219 -0.90 -8.05 5.43
C ILE A 219 -0.08 -6.77 5.38
N HIS A 220 -0.17 -6.07 4.27
CA HIS A 220 0.62 -4.87 3.97
C HIS A 220 -0.30 -3.70 3.65
N LEU A 221 0.03 -2.52 4.18
CA LEU A 221 -0.77 -1.32 4.06
C LEU A 221 0.00 -0.23 3.32
N ILE A 222 -0.60 0.29 2.26
CA ILE A 222 -0.13 1.48 1.55
C ILE A 222 -1.15 2.60 1.81
N VAL A 223 -0.70 3.63 2.52
CA VAL A 223 -1.51 4.81 2.85
C VAL A 223 -1.07 5.95 1.96
N ALA A 224 -1.95 6.44 1.11
CA ALA A 224 -1.65 7.57 0.25
C ALA A 224 -2.52 8.79 0.56
N THR A 225 -1.99 10.00 0.33
CA THR A 225 -2.73 11.25 0.48
C THR A 225 -2.15 12.37 -0.39
N GLN A 226 -3.03 13.24 -0.88
CA GLN A 226 -2.65 14.50 -1.52
C GLN A 226 -2.63 15.68 -0.53
N ARG A 227 -3.01 15.45 0.73
CA ARG A 227 -3.06 16.46 1.80
C ARG A 227 -2.03 16.17 2.88
N PRO A 228 -0.77 16.61 2.72
CA PRO A 228 0.32 16.32 3.66
C PRO A 228 0.26 17.23 4.90
N SER A 229 -0.88 17.28 5.58
CA SER A 229 -1.09 18.06 6.80
C SER A 229 -1.00 17.18 8.06
N THR A 230 -0.71 17.78 9.21
CA THR A 230 -0.48 17.07 10.48
C THR A 230 -1.75 16.45 11.08
N ASP A 231 -2.91 16.91 10.69
CA ASP A 231 -4.22 16.33 11.03
C ASP A 231 -4.53 15.06 10.23
N ILE A 232 -3.89 14.87 9.08
CA ILE A 232 -4.03 13.68 8.24
C ILE A 232 -2.86 12.71 8.48
N ILE A 233 -1.63 13.20 8.37
CA ILE A 233 -0.42 12.42 8.67
C ILE A 233 -0.05 12.67 10.14
N THR A 234 -0.84 12.05 11.02
CA THR A 234 -0.70 12.23 12.47
C THR A 234 0.60 11.63 13.02
N GLY A 235 0.95 12.01 14.24
CA GLY A 235 2.10 11.42 14.94
C GLY A 235 1.97 9.89 15.09
N VAL A 236 0.75 9.37 15.26
CA VAL A 236 0.49 7.93 15.35
C VAL A 236 0.79 7.24 14.02
N ILE A 237 0.30 7.76 12.90
CA ILE A 237 0.57 7.21 11.56
C ILE A 237 2.07 7.22 11.28
N LYS A 238 2.74 8.36 11.55
CA LYS A 238 4.19 8.51 11.31
C LYS A 238 5.05 7.55 12.14
N ALA A 239 4.68 7.34 13.40
CA ALA A 239 5.40 6.44 14.29
C ALA A 239 5.32 4.97 13.85
N ASN A 240 4.22 4.59 13.22
CA ASN A 240 3.93 3.20 12.86
C ASN A 240 4.20 2.87 11.38
N ILE A 241 4.32 3.87 10.50
CA ILE A 241 4.67 3.70 9.07
C ILE A 241 5.99 4.43 8.78
N PRO A 242 7.13 3.78 9.03
CA PRO A 242 8.45 4.41 8.88
C PRO A 242 8.94 4.48 7.43
N SER A 243 8.42 3.65 6.52
CA SER A 243 8.78 3.71 5.09
C SER A 243 7.90 4.75 4.39
N ARG A 244 8.52 5.67 3.67
CA ARG A 244 7.82 6.85 3.13
C ARG A 244 8.29 7.20 1.73
N ILE A 245 7.33 7.64 0.91
CA ILE A 245 7.56 8.28 -0.38
C ILE A 245 6.95 9.68 -0.32
N ALA A 246 7.76 10.70 -0.56
CA ALA A 246 7.30 12.07 -0.76
C ALA A 246 7.50 12.48 -2.21
N PHE A 247 6.40 12.80 -2.87
CA PHE A 247 6.41 13.54 -4.12
C PHE A 247 6.51 15.05 -3.88
N ALA A 248 6.58 15.84 -4.95
CA ALA A 248 6.65 17.29 -4.86
C ALA A 248 5.51 17.85 -3.99
N VAL A 249 5.86 18.76 -3.09
CA VAL A 249 4.96 19.48 -2.20
C VAL A 249 5.21 20.98 -2.29
N SER A 250 4.26 21.78 -1.75
CA SER A 250 4.31 23.24 -1.86
C SER A 250 5.27 23.91 -0.88
N SER A 251 5.56 23.25 0.24
CA SER A 251 6.36 23.87 1.32
C SER A 251 7.30 22.88 2.00
N SER A 252 8.33 23.43 2.66
CA SER A 252 9.22 22.64 3.52
C SER A 252 8.52 22.11 4.78
N VAL A 253 7.40 22.70 5.17
CA VAL A 253 6.56 22.20 6.28
C VAL A 253 5.90 20.90 5.85
N ASP A 254 5.31 20.86 4.65
CA ASP A 254 4.70 19.63 4.09
C ASP A 254 5.75 18.53 3.96
N SER A 255 6.96 18.87 3.48
CA SER A 255 8.07 17.92 3.41
C SER A 255 8.40 17.30 4.77
N ARG A 256 8.50 18.13 5.81
CA ARG A 256 8.73 17.64 7.19
C ARG A 256 7.56 16.83 7.72
N THR A 257 6.34 17.17 7.37
CA THR A 257 5.16 16.39 7.75
C THR A 257 5.25 14.96 7.19
N ILE A 258 5.77 14.77 5.98
CA ILE A 258 5.91 13.45 5.37
C ILE A 258 7.19 12.74 5.84
N LEU A 259 8.36 13.41 5.70
CA LEU A 259 9.68 12.77 5.77
C LEU A 259 10.44 13.04 7.08
N ASP A 260 9.94 13.90 7.97
CA ASP A 260 10.68 14.50 9.08
C ASP A 260 11.90 15.32 8.63
N ALA A 261 12.02 15.58 7.32
CA ALA A 261 13.11 16.31 6.68
C ALA A 261 12.59 17.22 5.56
N THR A 262 13.37 18.24 5.21
CA THR A 262 13.12 19.08 4.04
C THR A 262 13.63 18.41 2.77
N GLY A 263 13.13 18.85 1.61
CA GLY A 263 13.63 18.43 0.29
C GLY A 263 12.54 18.09 -0.71
N ALA A 264 11.37 17.64 -0.27
CA ALA A 264 10.27 17.35 -1.18
C ALA A 264 9.70 18.62 -1.85
N GLU A 265 9.85 19.79 -1.23
CA GLU A 265 9.52 21.09 -1.82
C GLU A 265 10.44 21.49 -2.98
N LYS A 266 11.55 20.77 -3.17
CA LYS A 266 12.53 21.01 -4.24
C LYS A 266 12.42 20.02 -5.39
N LEU A 267 11.47 19.11 -5.32
CA LEU A 267 11.21 18.12 -6.36
C LEU A 267 10.53 18.77 -7.58
N LEU A 268 10.77 18.20 -8.74
CA LEU A 268 10.33 18.75 -10.02
C LEU A 268 8.86 18.40 -10.37
N GLY A 269 8.23 17.51 -9.59
CA GLY A 269 6.94 16.94 -9.93
C GLY A 269 7.04 15.83 -10.99
N LYS A 270 5.90 15.41 -11.57
CA LYS A 270 5.84 14.39 -12.63
C LYS A 270 6.57 13.08 -12.28
N GLY A 271 6.42 12.61 -11.06
CA GLY A 271 7.02 11.36 -10.60
C GLY A 271 8.39 11.51 -9.93
N ASP A 272 8.93 12.71 -9.83
CA ASP A 272 10.15 12.97 -9.05
C ASP A 272 9.81 12.86 -7.56
N MET A 273 10.47 11.94 -6.85
CA MET A 273 10.15 11.60 -5.45
C MET A 273 11.39 11.42 -4.59
N LEU A 274 11.18 11.52 -3.29
CA LEU A 274 12.11 11.10 -2.25
C LEU A 274 11.58 9.82 -1.60
N PHE A 275 12.33 8.74 -1.72
CA PHE A 275 12.04 7.46 -1.12
C PHE A 275 12.89 7.25 0.13
N SER A 276 12.25 7.03 1.26
CA SER A 276 12.87 6.77 2.56
C SER A 276 12.37 5.41 3.08
N PRO A 277 13.02 4.30 2.73
CA PRO A 277 12.69 3.00 3.30
C PRO A 277 13.07 2.93 4.78
N MET A 278 12.39 2.07 5.52
CA MET A 278 12.67 1.80 6.92
C MET A 278 14.16 1.48 7.14
N GLY A 279 14.79 2.15 8.12
CA GLY A 279 16.21 1.98 8.44
C GLY A 279 17.18 2.78 7.56
N SER A 280 16.69 3.54 6.59
CA SER A 280 17.52 4.45 5.80
C SER A 280 17.91 5.69 6.62
N ILE A 281 19.17 6.12 6.49
CA ILE A 281 19.69 7.35 7.14
C ILE A 281 19.19 8.60 6.39
N SER A 282 19.03 8.50 5.08
CA SER A 282 18.59 9.63 4.25
C SER A 282 17.72 9.14 3.08
N PRO A 283 16.75 9.95 2.64
CA PRO A 283 15.94 9.61 1.48
C PRO A 283 16.78 9.51 0.19
N VAL A 284 16.43 8.57 -0.67
CA VAL A 284 16.96 8.42 -2.02
C VAL A 284 16.04 9.17 -2.98
N ARG A 285 16.62 9.96 -3.89
CA ARG A 285 15.86 10.59 -4.96
C ARG A 285 15.64 9.60 -6.10
N VAL A 286 14.39 9.44 -6.48
CA VAL A 286 13.98 8.49 -7.51
C VAL A 286 13.06 9.19 -8.50
N GLN A 287 13.32 9.01 -9.79
CA GLN A 287 12.33 9.29 -10.82
C GLN A 287 11.42 8.09 -10.94
N GLY A 288 10.16 8.27 -10.56
CA GLY A 288 9.14 7.23 -10.58
C GLY A 288 8.84 6.74 -11.99
N ALA A 289 8.55 5.45 -12.08
CA ALA A 289 8.06 4.85 -13.31
C ALA A 289 6.68 5.42 -13.67
N PHE A 290 6.49 5.73 -14.94
CA PHE A 290 5.21 6.16 -15.48
C PHE A 290 4.53 5.01 -16.21
N VAL A 291 3.32 4.69 -15.81
CA VAL A 291 2.42 3.76 -16.49
C VAL A 291 1.24 4.55 -17.05
N ALA A 292 0.99 4.41 -18.34
CA ALA A 292 -0.15 5.08 -18.99
C ALA A 292 -1.47 4.36 -18.68
N ASP A 293 -2.58 5.08 -18.73
CA ASP A 293 -3.92 4.51 -18.45
C ASP A 293 -4.28 3.38 -19.42
N GLU A 294 -3.82 3.47 -20.66
CA GLU A 294 -3.98 2.42 -21.67
C GLU A 294 -3.17 1.17 -21.34
N GLU A 295 -2.00 1.31 -20.71
CA GLU A 295 -1.19 0.18 -20.24
C GLU A 295 -1.85 -0.50 -19.06
N VAL A 296 -2.36 0.27 -18.10
CA VAL A 296 -3.16 -0.24 -16.96
C VAL A 296 -4.37 -1.01 -17.49
N SER A 297 -5.13 -0.42 -18.41
CA SER A 297 -6.34 -1.03 -18.98
C SER A 297 -6.05 -2.34 -19.68
N ARG A 298 -4.93 -2.44 -20.42
CA ARG A 298 -4.51 -3.69 -21.08
C ARG A 298 -4.15 -4.78 -20.08
N VAL A 299 -3.47 -4.43 -18.98
CA VAL A 299 -3.13 -5.39 -17.92
C VAL A 299 -4.39 -5.87 -17.20
N VAL A 300 -5.30 -4.95 -16.85
CA VAL A 300 -6.59 -5.29 -16.22
C VAL A 300 -7.40 -6.21 -17.12
N GLU A 301 -7.54 -5.89 -18.39
CA GLU A 301 -8.27 -6.72 -19.38
C GLU A 301 -7.64 -8.11 -19.51
N PHE A 302 -6.31 -8.19 -19.60
CA PHE A 302 -5.60 -9.46 -19.71
C PHE A 302 -5.80 -10.34 -18.48
N VAL A 303 -5.70 -9.77 -17.29
CA VAL A 303 -5.83 -10.51 -16.02
C VAL A 303 -7.29 -10.94 -15.79
N SER A 304 -8.26 -10.06 -16.05
CA SER A 304 -9.70 -10.37 -15.88
C SER A 304 -10.22 -11.41 -16.86
N LYS A 305 -9.57 -11.59 -18.03
CA LYS A 305 -9.91 -12.67 -18.98
C LYS A 305 -9.45 -14.06 -18.54
N GLN A 306 -8.51 -14.14 -17.58
CA GLN A 306 -7.97 -15.41 -17.11
C GLN A 306 -8.83 -16.05 -16.02
N MET A 307 -9.46 -15.22 -15.19
CA MET A 307 -10.29 -15.66 -14.06
C MET A 307 -11.26 -14.53 -13.68
N ASP A 308 -12.49 -14.90 -13.35
CA ASP A 308 -13.48 -13.98 -12.80
C ASP A 308 -13.08 -13.55 -11.37
N ALA A 309 -13.49 -12.33 -10.99
CA ALA A 309 -13.31 -11.86 -9.63
C ALA A 309 -14.17 -12.69 -8.66
N ASN A 310 -13.54 -13.24 -7.64
CA ASN A 310 -14.20 -13.93 -6.54
C ASN A 310 -14.06 -13.08 -5.27
N TYR A 311 -15.09 -12.27 -5.01
CA TYR A 311 -15.12 -11.39 -3.86
C TYR A 311 -15.41 -12.15 -2.57
N ASP A 312 -14.84 -11.69 -1.46
CA ASP A 312 -15.11 -12.21 -0.12
C ASP A 312 -16.26 -11.42 0.53
N ASP A 313 -17.31 -12.12 0.91
CA ASP A 313 -18.51 -11.53 1.53
C ASP A 313 -18.21 -10.73 2.79
N ASN A 314 -17.16 -11.09 3.54
CA ASN A 314 -16.73 -10.35 4.73
C ASN A 314 -16.24 -8.94 4.39
N TYR A 315 -15.73 -8.71 3.19
CA TYR A 315 -15.27 -7.39 2.71
C TYR A 315 -16.35 -6.65 1.90
N VAL A 316 -17.28 -7.37 1.29
CA VAL A 316 -18.38 -6.77 0.51
C VAL A 316 -19.46 -6.22 1.44
N ASN A 317 -19.81 -6.98 2.50
CA ASN A 317 -20.95 -6.71 3.39
C ASN A 317 -20.53 -6.02 4.70
N VAL A 318 -19.46 -5.22 4.68
CA VAL A 318 -19.00 -4.46 5.85
C VAL A 318 -20.02 -3.44 6.32
N LYS A 319 -20.13 -3.25 7.65
CA LYS A 319 -20.95 -2.21 8.24
C LYS A 319 -20.30 -0.82 8.03
N GLU A 320 -21.14 0.19 7.81
CA GLU A 320 -20.68 1.57 7.75
C GLU A 320 -20.30 2.08 9.16
N VAL A 321 -19.18 2.81 9.24
CA VAL A 321 -18.69 3.41 10.48
C VAL A 321 -18.65 4.92 10.38
N SER A 322 -19.12 5.62 11.41
CA SER A 322 -19.06 7.08 11.49
C SER A 322 -18.65 7.54 12.91
N ASN A 323 -18.20 8.80 13.04
CA ASN A 323 -17.71 9.40 14.28
C ASN A 323 -18.76 9.53 15.42
N GLY A 324 -19.77 8.71 15.49
CA GLY A 324 -20.83 8.82 16.46
C GLY A 324 -21.49 7.51 16.85
N GLY A 325 -20.72 6.48 17.23
CA GLY A 325 -21.38 5.24 17.68
C GLY A 325 -20.40 4.21 18.19
N SER A 326 -20.17 4.20 19.49
CA SER A 326 -19.81 2.97 20.18
C SER A 326 -20.99 2.01 20.05
N SER A 327 -20.96 1.08 19.10
CA SER A 327 -21.84 -0.09 19.15
C SER A 327 -21.22 -1.12 20.10
N VAL A 328 -21.37 -0.84 21.40
CA VAL A 328 -21.27 -1.88 22.42
C VAL A 328 -22.63 -2.54 22.48
N ASN A 329 -22.67 -3.84 22.16
CA ASN A 329 -23.68 -4.83 22.51
C ASN A 329 -25.16 -4.40 22.56
N ASP A 330 -25.89 -4.73 21.48
CA ASP A 330 -27.28 -5.14 21.58
C ASP A 330 -27.42 -6.59 21.10
N SER A 331 -27.03 -7.50 21.93
CA SER A 331 -27.39 -8.91 21.85
C SER A 331 -27.49 -9.48 23.28
N LEU A 332 -28.47 -9.00 24.00
CA LEU A 332 -29.03 -9.65 25.19
C LEU A 332 -30.27 -8.84 25.61
N ASN A 333 -31.43 -9.20 25.07
CA ASN A 333 -32.73 -9.19 25.74
C ASN A 333 -33.85 -9.41 24.73
N ASP A 334 -34.13 -10.67 24.44
CA ASP A 334 -35.46 -11.15 24.07
C ASP A 334 -35.69 -12.43 24.86
N THR A 335 -36.01 -12.23 26.11
CA THR A 335 -36.80 -13.16 26.94
C THR A 335 -37.85 -12.32 27.63
N GLU A 336 -38.93 -12.06 26.93
CA GLU A 336 -40.17 -11.68 27.59
C GLU A 336 -40.81 -12.93 28.19
N GLU A 337 -40.97 -12.85 29.48
CA GLU A 337 -41.81 -13.74 30.31
C GLU A 337 -43.27 -13.60 29.88
N GLU A 338 -43.84 -14.70 29.39
CA GLU A 338 -45.28 -14.94 29.61
C GLU A 338 -45.46 -15.41 31.05
N TYR A 339 -46.11 -14.63 31.86
CA TYR A 339 -47.00 -15.10 32.98
C TYR A 339 -47.93 -14.00 33.40
N GLU A 340 -49.28 -14.34 33.30
CA GLU A 340 -50.55 -13.78 33.83
C GLU A 340 -51.18 -12.63 33.05
#